data_de0d67cbe2717698d503e61615ab7685
#
_entry.id   de0d67cbe2717698d503e61615ab7685
#
_cell.length_a   1.000
_cell.length_b   1.000
_cell.length_c   1.000
_cell.angle_alpha   90.00
_cell.angle_beta   90.00
_cell.angle_gamma   90.00
#
_symmetry.space_group_name_H-M   'P 1'
#
loop_
_entity.id
_entity.type
_entity.pdbx_description
1 polymer ?
#
loop_
_entity_poly.entity_id
_entity_poly.type
_entity_poly.pdbx_seq_one_letter_code
_entity_poly.pdbx_strand_id
1 'polypeptide(L)'
;MPPSGAVALFGVLFGRFLVCFGMSRTPTGPPVPGRRRRDSRESILQAAEEIVARRGPAHLTLETAANEAKVSKGGLFYHFRSKEALLEAMIRRSMQLLESEHTKVAESLTGERNGQMKANIIGTLRHLEGQRPVLTAVVAAIANDPKLVEPMRESFQNEFQGLCKQLNLRMEDVAVLFLASQGLLLMELLNLSFLTPSQIRRVTERMLQLVEEFDRSNHSNGSSCASSSETE
;
A
#
# COMPACT_ATOMS: atom_id res chain seq x y z
N MET A 1 2.26 34.66 8.09
CA MET A 1 3.48 33.87 7.88
C MET A 1 3.08 32.40 7.96
N PRO A 2 3.18 31.62 6.90
CA PRO A 2 2.90 30.18 6.95
C PRO A 2 4.11 29.44 7.52
N PRO A 3 3.92 28.31 8.24
CA PRO A 3 5.00 27.54 8.81
C PRO A 3 5.80 26.84 7.71
N SER A 4 7.08 27.12 7.68
CA SER A 4 8.08 26.79 6.65
C SER A 4 8.48 25.30 6.53
N GLY A 5 7.81 24.37 7.25
CA GLY A 5 8.26 22.98 7.32
C GLY A 5 7.63 22.03 6.30
N ALA A 6 6.37 22.21 5.93
CA ALA A 6 5.63 21.25 5.12
C ALA A 6 6.00 21.27 3.62
N VAL A 7 6.38 22.44 3.10
CA VAL A 7 6.70 22.61 1.67
C VAL A 7 8.08 22.04 1.33
N ALA A 8 9.02 22.04 2.27
CA ALA A 8 10.37 21.51 2.08
C ALA A 8 10.38 19.94 2.02
N LEU A 9 9.48 19.29 2.74
CA LEU A 9 9.40 17.82 2.75
C LEU A 9 8.95 17.24 1.40
N PHE A 10 8.03 17.93 0.72
CA PHE A 10 7.48 17.46 -0.56
C PHE A 10 8.49 17.51 -1.72
N GLY A 11 9.36 18.51 -1.75
CA GLY A 11 10.40 18.65 -2.78
C GLY A 11 11.53 17.60 -2.64
N VAL A 12 11.87 17.21 -1.43
CA VAL A 12 12.92 16.21 -1.14
C VAL A 12 12.39 14.78 -1.34
N LEU A 13 11.10 14.53 -1.12
CA LEU A 13 10.47 13.23 -1.25
C LEU A 13 10.15 12.84 -2.71
N PHE A 14 9.86 13.81 -3.58
CA PHE A 14 9.55 13.57 -5.00
C PHE A 14 10.75 13.69 -5.95
N GLY A 15 11.81 14.40 -5.57
CA GLY A 15 12.94 14.75 -6.47
C GLY A 15 14.07 13.72 -6.56
N ARG A 16 14.09 12.65 -5.75
CA ARG A 16 15.25 11.73 -5.67
C ARG A 16 15.03 10.32 -6.25
N PHE A 17 13.99 10.10 -7.04
CA PHE A 17 13.69 8.73 -7.55
C PHE A 17 14.08 8.48 -9.01
N LEU A 18 14.99 9.29 -9.57
CA LEU A 18 15.54 8.99 -10.89
C LEU A 18 17.04 8.71 -10.78
N VAL A 19 17.45 7.59 -10.30
CA VAL A 19 18.74 6.88 -10.52
C VAL A 19 18.95 5.88 -9.39
N CYS A 20 18.62 4.63 -9.61
CA CYS A 20 19.36 3.45 -9.13
C CYS A 20 18.80 2.19 -9.79
N PHE A 21 18.96 2.11 -11.11
CA PHE A 21 18.99 0.82 -11.78
C PHE A 21 20.47 0.41 -11.79
N GLY A 22 20.89 -0.39 -10.83
CA GLY A 22 22.28 -0.71 -10.63
C GLY A 22 22.54 -2.13 -10.17
N MET A 23 22.90 -2.97 -11.13
CA MET A 23 23.82 -4.12 -11.03
C MET A 23 23.48 -5.24 -10.06
N SER A 24 22.83 -6.25 -10.61
CA SER A 24 22.75 -7.62 -10.10
C SER A 24 24.18 -8.19 -9.85
N ARG A 25 24.52 -8.41 -8.59
CA ARG A 25 25.61 -9.31 -8.21
C ARG A 25 25.08 -10.74 -8.27
N THR A 26 25.57 -11.53 -9.19
CA THR A 26 25.36 -12.97 -9.24
C THR A 26 26.00 -13.63 -8.00
N PRO A 27 25.26 -14.34 -7.17
CA PRO A 27 25.83 -15.12 -6.07
C PRO A 27 26.37 -16.44 -6.63
N THR A 28 27.69 -16.64 -6.59
CA THR A 28 28.36 -17.90 -6.86
C THR A 28 28.34 -18.78 -5.60
N GLY A 29 27.38 -19.70 -5.54
CA GLY A 29 27.29 -20.75 -4.52
C GLY A 29 26.32 -21.83 -4.96
N PRO A 30 26.48 -23.12 -4.53
CA PRO A 30 25.54 -24.17 -4.90
C PRO A 30 24.13 -23.86 -4.39
N PRO A 31 23.07 -24.12 -5.17
CA PRO A 31 21.73 -23.70 -4.85
C PRO A 31 21.12 -24.49 -3.70
N VAL A 32 20.75 -23.80 -2.63
CA VAL A 32 20.00 -24.36 -1.49
C VAL A 32 18.58 -24.72 -1.95
N PRO A 33 18.08 -25.95 -1.72
CA PRO A 33 16.79 -26.42 -2.25
C PRO A 33 15.57 -25.53 -1.93
N GLY A 34 15.54 -24.87 -0.77
CA GLY A 34 14.49 -23.95 -0.37
C GLY A 34 14.52 -22.60 -1.10
N ARG A 35 15.68 -22.15 -1.58
CA ARG A 35 15.86 -20.90 -2.31
C ARG A 35 15.29 -21.00 -3.73
N ARG A 36 15.54 -22.10 -4.47
CA ARG A 36 14.96 -22.34 -5.80
C ARG A 36 13.44 -22.34 -5.83
N ARG A 37 12.79 -22.85 -4.76
CA ARG A 37 11.32 -22.89 -4.66
C ARG A 37 10.71 -21.51 -4.44
N ARG A 38 11.32 -20.67 -3.58
CA ARG A 38 10.90 -19.27 -3.41
C ARG A 38 11.11 -18.48 -4.68
N ASP A 39 12.26 -18.66 -5.33
CA ASP A 39 12.59 -17.96 -6.57
C ASP A 39 11.56 -18.30 -7.68
N SER A 40 11.12 -19.58 -7.79
CA SER A 40 10.13 -19.98 -8.82
C SER A 40 8.74 -19.41 -8.55
N ARG A 41 8.27 -19.42 -7.29
CA ARG A 41 6.96 -18.87 -6.93
C ARG A 41 6.94 -17.35 -7.17
N GLU A 42 7.98 -16.68 -6.77
CA GLU A 42 8.15 -15.24 -6.94
C GLU A 42 8.24 -14.86 -8.43
N SER A 43 8.99 -15.64 -9.22
CA SER A 43 9.09 -15.46 -10.67
C SER A 43 7.74 -15.63 -11.38
N ILE A 44 6.90 -16.57 -10.94
CA ILE A 44 5.55 -16.74 -11.47
C ILE A 44 4.66 -15.53 -11.14
N LEU A 45 4.71 -15.01 -9.91
CA LEU A 45 3.94 -13.83 -9.51
C LEU A 45 4.38 -12.60 -10.29
N GLN A 46 5.68 -12.38 -10.43
CA GLN A 46 6.21 -11.27 -11.23
C GLN A 46 5.79 -11.38 -12.69
N ALA A 47 5.89 -12.56 -13.29
CA ALA A 47 5.44 -12.80 -14.66
C ALA A 47 3.93 -12.54 -14.84
N ALA A 48 3.12 -12.94 -13.86
CA ALA A 48 1.68 -12.66 -13.86
C ALA A 48 1.39 -11.15 -13.81
N GLU A 49 2.09 -10.40 -12.95
CA GLU A 49 2.00 -8.94 -12.86
C GLU A 49 2.43 -8.25 -14.18
N GLU A 50 3.51 -8.72 -14.81
CA GLU A 50 3.98 -8.23 -16.10
C GLU A 50 2.98 -8.48 -17.23
N ILE A 51 2.34 -9.66 -17.27
CA ILE A 51 1.28 -9.97 -18.25
C ILE A 51 0.11 -9.00 -18.06
N VAL A 52 -0.33 -8.80 -16.82
CA VAL A 52 -1.41 -7.89 -16.50
C VAL A 52 -1.07 -6.45 -16.88
N ALA A 53 0.14 -5.99 -16.57
CA ALA A 53 0.59 -4.64 -16.87
C ALA A 53 0.68 -4.37 -18.39
N ARG A 54 1.16 -5.35 -19.16
CA ARG A 54 1.39 -5.18 -20.62
C ARG A 54 0.17 -5.52 -21.47
N ARG A 55 -0.62 -6.52 -21.10
CA ARG A 55 -1.68 -7.09 -21.93
C ARG A 55 -3.07 -6.99 -21.31
N GLY A 56 -3.14 -6.61 -20.03
CA GLY A 56 -4.40 -6.56 -19.27
C GLY A 56 -4.79 -7.90 -18.63
N PRO A 57 -5.71 -7.88 -17.65
CA PRO A 57 -6.07 -9.03 -16.82
C PRO A 57 -6.74 -10.18 -17.59
N ALA A 58 -7.37 -9.89 -18.73
CA ALA A 58 -7.99 -10.92 -19.58
C ALA A 58 -6.98 -11.91 -20.15
N HIS A 59 -5.73 -11.50 -20.33
CA HIS A 59 -4.65 -12.33 -20.87
C HIS A 59 -3.93 -13.18 -19.81
N LEU A 60 -4.28 -13.03 -18.55
CA LEU A 60 -3.71 -13.83 -17.46
C LEU A 60 -4.36 -15.22 -17.43
N THR A 61 -3.57 -16.22 -17.79
CA THR A 61 -3.88 -17.65 -17.65
C THR A 61 -2.71 -18.35 -16.98
N LEU A 62 -2.93 -19.54 -16.42
CA LEU A 62 -1.82 -20.34 -15.85
C LEU A 62 -0.75 -20.66 -16.90
N GLU A 63 -1.16 -20.89 -18.14
CA GLU A 63 -0.25 -21.21 -19.24
C GLU A 63 0.59 -19.97 -19.64
N THR A 64 -0.02 -18.79 -19.81
CA THR A 64 0.72 -17.56 -20.10
C THR A 64 1.67 -17.19 -18.97
N ALA A 65 1.27 -17.36 -17.70
CA ALA A 65 2.12 -17.14 -16.55
C ALA A 65 3.31 -18.11 -16.49
N ALA A 66 3.10 -19.42 -16.80
CA ALA A 66 4.17 -20.41 -16.84
C ALA A 66 5.20 -20.08 -17.93
N ASN A 67 4.73 -19.75 -19.14
CA ASN A 67 5.57 -19.39 -20.28
C ASN A 67 6.41 -18.12 -20.00
N GLU A 68 5.80 -17.08 -19.46
CA GLU A 68 6.47 -15.82 -19.14
C GLU A 68 7.50 -16.03 -18.01
N ALA A 69 7.17 -16.80 -16.97
CA ALA A 69 8.06 -17.15 -15.88
C ALA A 69 9.15 -18.16 -16.25
N LYS A 70 9.09 -18.72 -17.46
CA LYS A 70 10.00 -19.78 -17.95
C LYS A 70 10.04 -21.02 -17.05
N VAL A 71 8.88 -21.38 -16.48
CA VAL A 71 8.72 -22.59 -15.69
C VAL A 71 7.88 -23.63 -16.43
N SER A 72 8.08 -24.91 -16.12
CA SER A 72 7.23 -25.96 -16.69
C SER A 72 5.80 -25.86 -16.15
N LYS A 73 4.82 -26.37 -16.91
CA LYS A 73 3.43 -26.45 -16.47
C LYS A 73 3.30 -27.16 -15.10
N GLY A 74 4.03 -28.27 -14.91
CA GLY A 74 4.08 -28.99 -13.62
C GLY A 74 4.68 -28.12 -12.49
N GLY A 75 5.72 -27.33 -12.79
CA GLY A 75 6.32 -26.39 -11.84
C GLY A 75 5.35 -25.29 -11.41
N LEU A 76 4.56 -24.76 -12.34
CA LEU A 76 3.51 -23.80 -12.00
C LEU A 76 2.41 -24.43 -11.17
N PHE A 77 1.86 -25.59 -11.58
CA PHE A 77 0.80 -26.29 -10.84
C PHE A 77 1.22 -26.73 -9.44
N TYR A 78 2.51 -26.92 -9.20
CA TYR A 78 3.02 -27.17 -7.85
C TYR A 78 2.81 -25.96 -6.92
N HIS A 79 2.92 -24.73 -7.43
CA HIS A 79 2.76 -23.50 -6.66
C HIS A 79 1.32 -22.97 -6.68
N PHE A 80 0.64 -23.06 -7.83
CA PHE A 80 -0.69 -22.50 -8.05
C PHE A 80 -1.57 -23.50 -8.79
N ARG A 81 -2.50 -24.12 -8.08
CA ARG A 81 -3.38 -25.16 -8.62
C ARG A 81 -4.50 -24.63 -9.50
N SER A 82 -4.80 -23.32 -9.41
CA SER A 82 -5.84 -22.67 -10.19
C SER A 82 -5.47 -21.21 -10.47
N LYS A 83 -6.22 -20.56 -11.37
CA LYS A 83 -6.09 -19.14 -11.66
C LYS A 83 -6.47 -18.30 -10.43
N GLU A 84 -7.49 -18.73 -9.69
CA GLU A 84 -7.95 -18.09 -8.47
C GLU A 84 -6.84 -18.10 -7.40
N ALA A 85 -6.15 -19.22 -7.22
CA ALA A 85 -5.01 -19.32 -6.30
C ALA A 85 -3.84 -18.39 -6.72
N LEU A 86 -3.62 -18.21 -8.02
CA LEU A 86 -2.62 -17.26 -8.53
C LEU A 86 -3.06 -15.81 -8.26
N LEU A 87 -4.32 -15.50 -8.53
CA LEU A 87 -4.89 -14.15 -8.27
C LEU A 87 -4.87 -13.81 -6.78
N GLU A 88 -5.27 -14.75 -5.92
CA GLU A 88 -5.19 -14.55 -4.46
C GLU A 88 -3.75 -14.26 -4.01
N ALA A 89 -2.78 -14.99 -4.54
CA ALA A 89 -1.37 -14.75 -4.21
C ALA A 89 -0.86 -13.40 -4.73
N MET A 90 -1.33 -12.93 -5.89
CA MET A 90 -1.04 -11.58 -6.40
C MET A 90 -1.64 -10.51 -5.49
N ILE A 91 -2.87 -10.70 -5.00
CA ILE A 91 -3.50 -9.78 -4.04
C ILE A 91 -2.69 -9.71 -2.75
N ARG A 92 -2.34 -10.85 -2.15
CA ARG A 92 -1.51 -10.91 -0.94
C ARG A 92 -0.16 -10.23 -1.13
N ARG A 93 0.48 -10.42 -2.29
CA ARG A 93 1.73 -9.74 -2.63
C ARG A 93 1.54 -8.23 -2.74
N SER A 94 0.46 -7.76 -3.38
CA SER A 94 0.16 -6.33 -3.48
C SER A 94 -0.04 -5.70 -2.09
N MET A 95 -0.71 -6.40 -1.17
CA MET A 95 -0.85 -5.92 0.22
C MET A 95 0.50 -5.85 0.95
N GLN A 96 1.37 -6.85 0.77
CA GLN A 96 2.73 -6.83 1.34
C GLN A 96 3.58 -5.68 0.79
N LEU A 97 3.45 -5.37 -0.51
CA LEU A 97 4.13 -4.23 -1.11
C LEU A 97 3.61 -2.90 -0.56
N LEU A 98 2.30 -2.78 -0.35
CA LEU A 98 1.69 -1.61 0.29
C LEU A 98 2.23 -1.42 1.73
N GLU A 99 2.23 -2.48 2.53
CA GLU A 99 2.78 -2.47 3.90
C GLU A 99 4.27 -2.06 3.91
N SER A 100 5.04 -2.57 2.94
CA SER A 100 6.45 -2.17 2.76
C SER A 100 6.60 -0.69 2.42
N GLU A 101 5.72 -0.12 1.58
CA GLU A 101 5.72 1.31 1.29
C GLU A 101 5.35 2.14 2.53
N HIS A 102 4.34 1.71 3.31
CA HIS A 102 4.00 2.37 4.57
C HIS A 102 5.19 2.36 5.54
N THR A 103 5.88 1.21 5.68
CA THR A 103 7.06 1.09 6.55
C THR A 103 8.20 2.02 6.11
N LYS A 104 8.54 2.03 4.82
CA LYS A 104 9.60 2.93 4.29
C LYS A 104 9.29 4.40 4.53
N VAL A 105 8.03 4.78 4.36
CA VAL A 105 7.62 6.17 4.63
C VAL A 105 7.67 6.46 6.13
N ALA A 106 7.20 5.53 6.98
CA ALA A 106 7.25 5.68 8.43
C ALA A 106 8.69 5.84 8.95
N GLU A 107 9.64 5.05 8.41
CA GLU A 107 11.07 5.19 8.72
C GLU A 107 11.61 6.59 8.38
N SER A 108 11.16 7.17 7.26
CA SER A 108 11.54 8.53 6.87
C SER A 108 10.92 9.63 7.74
N LEU A 109 9.86 9.30 8.49
CA LEU A 109 9.14 10.18 9.41
C LEU A 109 9.45 9.85 10.89
N THR A 110 10.57 9.15 11.14
CA THR A 110 10.97 8.78 12.51
C THR A 110 11.12 10.03 13.39
N GLY A 111 10.44 10.01 14.54
CA GLY A 111 10.38 11.15 15.46
C GLY A 111 9.27 12.17 15.16
N GLU A 112 8.57 12.04 14.03
CA GLU A 112 7.39 12.84 13.78
C GLU A 112 6.17 12.28 14.52
N ARG A 113 5.38 13.20 15.08
CA ARG A 113 4.13 12.86 15.75
C ARG A 113 3.13 12.29 14.73
N ASN A 114 2.48 11.19 15.10
CA ASN A 114 1.55 10.47 14.23
C ASN A 114 2.12 10.06 12.86
N GLY A 115 3.45 9.83 12.80
CA GLY A 115 4.17 9.45 11.58
C GLY A 115 3.57 8.22 10.88
N GLN A 116 2.98 7.27 11.62
CA GLN A 116 2.32 6.09 11.05
C GLN A 116 1.08 6.45 10.21
N MET A 117 0.24 7.41 10.67
CA MET A 117 -0.92 7.84 9.88
C MET A 117 -0.49 8.62 8.63
N LYS A 118 0.53 9.48 8.78
CA LYS A 118 1.12 10.19 7.63
C LYS A 118 1.70 9.19 6.62
N ALA A 119 2.39 8.14 7.11
CA ALA A 119 2.96 7.08 6.28
C ALA A 119 1.88 6.27 5.55
N ASN A 120 0.76 5.97 6.21
CA ASN A 120 -0.40 5.34 5.57
C ASN A 120 -0.91 6.18 4.39
N ILE A 121 -1.16 7.46 4.59
CA ILE A 121 -1.66 8.37 3.55
C ILE A 121 -0.68 8.45 2.37
N ILE A 122 0.59 8.72 2.64
CA ILE A 122 1.62 8.91 1.61
C ILE A 122 1.93 7.60 0.88
N GLY A 123 2.09 6.50 1.63
CA GLY A 123 2.44 5.19 1.09
C GLY A 123 1.34 4.61 0.22
N THR A 124 0.06 4.82 0.59
CA THR A 124 -1.09 4.40 -0.23
C THR A 124 -1.07 5.04 -1.62
N LEU A 125 -0.79 6.34 -1.70
CA LEU A 125 -0.73 7.04 -3.00
C LEU A 125 0.50 6.64 -3.82
N ARG A 126 1.65 6.43 -3.18
CA ARG A 126 2.86 5.92 -3.87
C ARG A 126 2.65 4.51 -4.41
N HIS A 127 2.00 3.66 -3.63
CA HIS A 127 1.68 2.30 -4.06
C HIS A 127 0.80 2.31 -5.32
N LEU A 128 -0.20 3.20 -5.39
CA LEU A 128 -1.03 3.36 -6.58
C LEU A 128 -0.19 3.70 -7.83
N GLU A 129 0.74 4.65 -7.73
CA GLU A 129 1.60 5.04 -8.85
C GLU A 129 2.44 3.88 -9.37
N GLY A 130 3.01 3.07 -8.46
CA GLY A 130 3.86 1.93 -8.79
C GLY A 130 3.10 0.67 -9.26
N GLN A 131 1.85 0.48 -8.82
CA GLN A 131 1.13 -0.79 -8.96
C GLN A 131 -0.23 -0.66 -9.67
N ARG A 132 -0.55 0.47 -10.29
CA ARG A 132 -1.84 0.72 -10.94
C ARG A 132 -2.35 -0.43 -11.83
N PRO A 133 -1.55 -1.04 -12.74
CA PRO A 133 -2.04 -2.13 -13.58
C PRO A 133 -2.45 -3.37 -12.77
N VAL A 134 -1.66 -3.71 -11.75
CA VAL A 134 -1.92 -4.87 -10.87
C VAL A 134 -3.18 -4.62 -10.05
N LEU A 135 -3.32 -3.43 -9.44
CA LEU A 135 -4.49 -3.05 -8.66
C LEU A 135 -5.77 -3.05 -9.51
N THR A 136 -5.70 -2.59 -10.77
CA THR A 136 -6.82 -2.66 -11.71
C THR A 136 -7.24 -4.11 -11.98
N ALA A 137 -6.27 -5.02 -12.13
CA ALA A 137 -6.55 -6.44 -12.31
C ALA A 137 -7.15 -7.08 -11.05
N VAL A 138 -6.69 -6.67 -9.89
CA VAL A 138 -7.24 -7.11 -8.59
C VAL A 138 -8.70 -6.72 -8.48
N VAL A 139 -9.07 -5.47 -8.77
CA VAL A 139 -10.47 -5.02 -8.75
C VAL A 139 -11.31 -5.81 -9.75
N ALA A 140 -10.81 -6.02 -10.97
CA ALA A 140 -11.52 -6.83 -11.97
C ALA A 140 -11.68 -8.30 -11.53
N ALA A 141 -10.67 -8.88 -10.86
CA ALA A 141 -10.75 -10.23 -10.33
C ALA A 141 -11.80 -10.36 -9.23
N ILE A 142 -11.84 -9.42 -8.28
CA ILE A 142 -12.82 -9.37 -7.19
C ILE A 142 -14.26 -9.21 -7.73
N ALA A 143 -14.44 -8.41 -8.78
CA ALA A 143 -15.75 -8.26 -9.43
C ALA A 143 -16.27 -9.58 -10.03
N ASN A 144 -15.39 -10.49 -10.46
CA ASN A 144 -15.74 -11.80 -10.99
C ASN A 144 -15.84 -12.89 -9.90
N ASP A 145 -15.03 -12.81 -8.87
CA ASP A 145 -15.07 -13.70 -7.70
C ASP A 145 -14.94 -12.88 -6.41
N PRO A 146 -16.07 -12.57 -5.74
CA PRO A 146 -16.05 -11.78 -4.51
C PRO A 146 -15.27 -12.39 -3.35
N LYS A 147 -14.96 -13.69 -3.36
CA LYS A 147 -14.15 -14.33 -2.32
C LYS A 147 -12.71 -13.82 -2.31
N LEU A 148 -12.24 -13.34 -3.45
CA LEU A 148 -10.89 -12.75 -3.58
C LEU A 148 -10.72 -11.44 -2.80
N VAL A 149 -11.79 -10.85 -2.26
CA VAL A 149 -11.70 -9.66 -1.39
C VAL A 149 -11.13 -9.98 0.00
N GLU A 150 -11.22 -11.24 0.45
CA GLU A 150 -10.90 -11.60 1.83
C GLU A 150 -9.46 -11.24 2.26
N PRO A 151 -8.40 -11.49 1.46
CA PRO A 151 -7.05 -11.06 1.81
C PRO A 151 -6.91 -9.55 2.00
N MET A 152 -7.65 -8.75 1.22
CA MET A 152 -7.66 -7.28 1.38
C MET A 152 -8.39 -6.87 2.65
N ARG A 153 -9.53 -7.50 2.94
CA ARG A 153 -10.31 -7.24 4.14
C ARG A 153 -9.49 -7.50 5.41
N GLU A 154 -8.83 -8.66 5.47
CA GLU A 154 -7.93 -9.02 6.57
C GLU A 154 -6.80 -7.99 6.74
N SER A 155 -6.17 -7.61 5.64
CA SER A 155 -5.07 -6.62 5.65
C SER A 155 -5.54 -5.27 6.16
N PHE A 156 -6.64 -4.74 5.64
CA PHE A 156 -7.19 -3.45 6.05
C PHE A 156 -7.66 -3.44 7.50
N GLN A 157 -8.28 -4.53 7.98
CA GLN A 157 -8.68 -4.66 9.39
C GLN A 157 -7.45 -4.62 10.31
N ASN A 158 -6.41 -5.38 9.99
CA ASN A 158 -5.19 -5.44 10.77
C ASN A 158 -4.48 -4.07 10.80
N GLU A 159 -4.38 -3.43 9.67
CA GLU A 159 -3.76 -2.11 9.54
C GLU A 159 -4.53 -1.04 10.33
N PHE A 160 -5.84 -0.96 10.12
CA PHE A 160 -6.70 -0.02 10.85
C PHE A 160 -6.62 -0.22 12.37
N GLN A 161 -6.69 -1.48 12.84
CA GLN A 161 -6.54 -1.79 14.26
C GLN A 161 -5.14 -1.44 14.79
N GLY A 162 -4.10 -1.64 13.97
CA GLY A 162 -2.74 -1.24 14.29
C GLY A 162 -2.62 0.26 14.48
N LEU A 163 -3.16 1.04 13.55
CA LEU A 163 -3.19 2.51 13.64
C LEU A 163 -3.94 2.98 14.88
N CYS A 164 -5.14 2.43 15.17
CA CYS A 164 -5.91 2.81 16.36
C CYS A 164 -5.18 2.52 17.68
N LYS A 165 -4.34 1.48 17.72
CA LYS A 165 -3.55 1.14 18.93
C LYS A 165 -2.30 1.99 19.10
N GLN A 166 -1.69 2.42 18.00
CA GLN A 166 -0.40 3.14 18.01
C GLN A 166 -0.56 4.65 18.11
N LEU A 167 -1.69 5.17 17.63
CA LEU A 167 -1.93 6.60 17.58
C LEU A 167 -2.73 7.09 18.79
N ASN A 168 -2.38 8.27 19.27
CA ASN A 168 -3.17 8.95 20.29
C ASN A 168 -4.28 9.80 19.65
N LEU A 169 -5.04 9.16 18.72
CA LEU A 169 -6.18 9.77 18.02
C LEU A 169 -7.45 9.00 18.35
N ARG A 170 -8.59 9.64 18.24
CA ARG A 170 -9.87 8.94 18.35
C ARG A 170 -10.05 8.01 17.16
N MET A 171 -10.70 6.88 17.38
CA MET A 171 -10.94 5.88 16.34
C MET A 171 -11.65 6.47 15.11
N GLU A 172 -12.58 7.40 15.33
CA GLU A 172 -13.34 8.07 14.28
C GLU A 172 -12.44 8.95 13.40
N ASP A 173 -11.47 9.65 14.00
CA ASP A 173 -10.51 10.49 13.29
C ASP A 173 -9.56 9.63 12.44
N VAL A 174 -9.09 8.50 12.99
CA VAL A 174 -8.31 7.51 12.25
C VAL A 174 -9.13 6.94 11.09
N ALA A 175 -10.40 6.58 11.34
CA ALA A 175 -11.29 6.03 10.33
C ALA A 175 -11.54 6.99 9.17
N VAL A 176 -11.79 8.29 9.46
CA VAL A 176 -12.00 9.31 8.43
C VAL A 176 -10.77 9.44 7.52
N LEU A 177 -9.57 9.53 8.11
CA LEU A 177 -8.33 9.66 7.34
C LEU A 177 -8.00 8.40 6.54
N PHE A 178 -8.20 7.22 7.15
CA PHE A 178 -7.99 5.94 6.48
C PHE A 178 -8.95 5.78 5.29
N LEU A 179 -10.25 6.02 5.48
CA LEU A 179 -11.24 5.94 4.42
C LEU A 179 -11.02 6.99 3.33
N ALA A 180 -10.57 8.20 3.68
CA ALA A 180 -10.25 9.24 2.70
C ALA A 180 -9.08 8.83 1.80
N SER A 181 -8.00 8.23 2.36
CA SER A 181 -6.86 7.76 1.58
C SER A 181 -7.23 6.60 0.67
N GLN A 182 -7.99 5.60 1.18
CA GLN A 182 -8.46 4.47 0.39
C GLN A 182 -9.49 4.89 -0.68
N GLY A 183 -10.38 5.82 -0.35
CA GLY A 183 -11.34 6.40 -1.30
C GLY A 183 -10.66 7.13 -2.44
N LEU A 184 -9.66 7.96 -2.15
CA LEU A 184 -8.88 8.65 -3.17
C LEU A 184 -8.15 7.66 -4.08
N LEU A 185 -7.50 6.62 -3.51
CA LEU A 185 -6.88 5.54 -4.27
C LEU A 185 -7.88 4.87 -5.21
N LEU A 186 -9.06 4.51 -4.71
CA LEU A 186 -10.08 3.81 -5.50
C LEU A 186 -10.62 4.69 -6.64
N MET A 187 -10.89 5.96 -6.38
CA MET A 187 -11.33 6.93 -7.40
C MET A 187 -10.31 7.08 -8.52
N GLU A 188 -9.03 7.21 -8.17
CA GLU A 188 -7.92 7.28 -9.13
C GLU A 188 -7.78 5.97 -9.92
N LEU A 189 -7.86 4.82 -9.23
CA LEU A 189 -7.70 3.51 -9.83
C LEU A 189 -8.78 3.23 -10.89
N LEU A 190 -10.02 3.60 -10.59
CA LEU A 190 -11.17 3.41 -11.48
C LEU A 190 -11.33 4.52 -12.53
N ASN A 191 -10.42 5.51 -12.57
CA ASN A 191 -10.53 6.71 -13.41
C ASN A 191 -11.85 7.48 -13.19
N LEU A 192 -12.37 7.47 -11.95
CA LEU A 192 -13.55 8.21 -11.53
C LEU A 192 -13.18 9.52 -10.84
N SER A 193 -11.90 9.82 -10.70
CA SER A 193 -11.43 11.05 -10.05
C SER A 193 -11.86 12.27 -10.87
N PHE A 194 -12.49 13.20 -10.18
CA PHE A 194 -12.85 14.53 -10.70
C PHE A 194 -11.80 15.59 -10.34
N LEU A 195 -10.71 15.17 -9.70
CA LEU A 195 -9.63 16.03 -9.25
C LEU A 195 -8.48 16.03 -10.26
N THR A 196 -7.90 17.21 -10.49
CA THR A 196 -6.63 17.33 -11.21
C THR A 196 -5.46 16.86 -10.34
N PRO A 197 -4.31 16.50 -10.91
CA PRO A 197 -3.13 16.11 -10.13
C PRO A 197 -2.69 17.16 -9.09
N SER A 198 -2.89 18.46 -9.39
CA SER A 198 -2.60 19.53 -8.43
C SER A 198 -3.61 19.59 -7.29
N GLN A 199 -4.88 19.26 -7.54
CA GLN A 199 -5.91 19.15 -6.51
C GLN A 199 -5.69 17.92 -5.63
N ILE A 200 -5.30 16.79 -6.20
CA ILE A 200 -4.94 15.58 -5.44
C ILE A 200 -3.83 15.89 -4.44
N ARG A 201 -2.76 16.59 -4.86
CA ARG A 201 -1.70 17.02 -3.95
C ARG A 201 -2.23 17.88 -2.81
N ARG A 202 -3.07 18.87 -3.10
CA ARG A 202 -3.67 19.73 -2.05
C ARG A 202 -4.59 18.96 -1.10
N VAL A 203 -5.35 17.98 -1.61
CA VAL A 203 -6.17 17.10 -0.77
C VAL A 203 -5.26 16.27 0.15
N THR A 204 -4.18 15.69 -0.37
CA THR A 204 -3.20 14.95 0.42
C THR A 204 -2.55 15.83 1.49
N GLU A 205 -2.13 17.04 1.15
CA GLU A 205 -1.59 18.01 2.11
C GLU A 205 -2.61 18.33 3.19
N ARG A 206 -3.89 18.48 2.82
CA ARG A 206 -4.97 18.73 3.79
C ARG A 206 -5.19 17.53 4.72
N MET A 207 -5.13 16.30 4.21
CA MET A 207 -5.20 15.09 5.05
C MET A 207 -4.05 15.04 6.06
N LEU A 208 -2.83 15.38 5.66
CA LEU A 208 -1.68 15.45 6.56
C LEU A 208 -1.84 16.53 7.64
N GLN A 209 -2.41 17.70 7.30
CA GLN A 209 -2.74 18.77 8.26
C GLN A 209 -3.82 18.29 9.26
N LEU A 210 -4.84 17.56 8.79
CA LEU A 210 -5.88 17.03 9.65
C LEU A 210 -5.34 16.04 10.70
N VAL A 211 -4.32 15.24 10.37
CA VAL A 211 -3.63 14.38 11.35
C VAL A 211 -3.14 15.22 12.54
N GLU A 212 -2.55 16.39 12.29
CA GLU A 212 -2.03 17.27 13.35
C GLU A 212 -3.12 18.05 14.09
N GLU A 213 -4.20 18.40 13.38
CA GLU A 213 -5.35 19.09 14.01
C GLU A 213 -6.08 18.16 14.97
N PHE A 214 -6.31 16.90 14.59
CA PHE A 214 -6.95 15.90 15.45
C PHE A 214 -6.10 15.59 16.69
N ASP A 215 -4.79 15.50 16.54
CA ASP A 215 -3.88 15.28 17.68
C ASP A 215 -3.96 16.45 18.69
N ARG A 216 -3.96 17.69 18.22
CA ARG A 216 -4.09 18.87 19.07
C ARG A 216 -5.44 18.92 19.82
N SER A 217 -6.51 18.58 19.13
CA SER A 217 -7.85 18.57 19.70
C SER A 217 -8.00 17.52 20.83
N ASN A 218 -7.36 16.34 20.67
CA ASN A 218 -7.36 15.32 21.70
C ASN A 218 -6.61 15.75 22.97
N HIS A 219 -5.49 16.46 22.82
CA HIS A 219 -4.74 16.94 23.98
C HIS A 219 -5.49 18.05 24.75
N SER A 220 -6.21 18.92 24.06
CA SER A 220 -7.00 19.99 24.71
C SER A 220 -8.18 19.43 25.51
N ASN A 221 -8.85 18.39 25.01
CA ASN A 221 -9.98 17.76 25.68
C ASN A 221 -9.55 16.90 26.90
N GLY A 222 -8.35 16.29 26.87
CA GLY A 222 -7.80 15.52 27.98
C GLY A 222 -7.40 16.39 29.18
N SER A 223 -7.03 17.64 28.97
CA SER A 223 -6.64 18.55 30.04
C SER A 223 -7.84 19.15 30.80
N SER A 224 -9.01 19.21 30.20
CA SER A 224 -10.19 19.82 30.83
C SER A 224 -10.93 18.88 31.82
N CYS A 225 -10.70 17.56 31.74
CA CYS A 225 -11.26 16.60 32.68
C CYS A 225 -10.48 16.45 34.01
N ALA A 226 -9.23 16.92 34.07
CA ALA A 226 -8.39 16.79 35.27
C ALA A 226 -8.55 17.91 36.27
N SER A 227 -9.27 18.99 35.95
CA SER A 227 -9.42 20.17 36.84
C SER A 227 -10.78 20.25 37.59
N SER A 228 -11.65 19.24 37.51
CA SER A 228 -12.97 19.26 38.14
C SER A 228 -13.16 18.29 39.31
N SER A 229 -12.08 17.69 39.84
CA SER A 229 -12.17 16.74 40.97
C SER A 229 -11.49 17.20 42.28
N GLU A 230 -11.28 18.50 42.49
CA GLU A 230 -10.87 19.05 43.78
C GLU A 230 -11.79 20.21 44.16
N THR A 231 -13.01 19.92 44.56
CA THR A 231 -13.83 20.70 45.53
C THR A 231 -15.13 19.96 45.80
N GLU A 232 -15.12 19.05 46.81
CA GLU A 232 -16.18 18.87 47.81
C GLU A 232 -15.63 18.03 48.95
#